data_20531d28b09f0ce1168c5cac500ec251
#
_entry.id   20531d28b09f0ce1168c5cac500ec251
#
_cell.length_a   1.000
_cell.length_b   1.000
_cell.length_c   1.000
_cell.angle_alpha   90.00
_cell.angle_beta   90.00
_cell.angle_gamma   90.00
#
_symmetry.space_group_name_H-M   'P 1'
#
loop_
_entity.id
_entity.type
_entity.pdbx_description
1 polymer ?
#
loop_
_entity_poly.entity_id
_entity_poly.type
_entity_poly.pdbx_seq_one_letter_code
_entity_poly.pdbx_strand_id
1 'polypeptide(L)'
;MTIRTESRITIASSVPEVWAYMCDVGRWPEWAPTVLEGRIRGGTPLQPGVRVDQRAKLILGMSRGRSQQVTVVEAPRSMAFAGPMGTSSARWGMELEPVDERHADAKMWIEVDLAGIMRAVPGRILKGRIQRVSDREMAAIKAAVEPAAREGVEF
;
A
#
# COMPACT_ATOMS: atom_id res chain seq x y z
N MET A 1 12.38 18.20 3.26
CA MET A 1 11.10 18.52 2.58
C MET A 1 10.23 17.27 2.55
N THR A 2 9.03 17.38 3.06
CA THR A 2 8.08 16.26 3.12
C THR A 2 7.03 16.42 2.04
N ILE A 3 6.77 15.34 1.30
CA ILE A 3 5.71 15.28 0.31
C ILE A 3 4.64 14.34 0.85
N ARG A 4 3.37 14.78 0.82
CA ARG A 4 2.23 13.95 1.22
C ARG A 4 1.24 13.84 0.07
N THR A 5 0.76 12.63 -0.19
CA THR A 5 -0.31 12.35 -1.14
C THR A 5 -1.41 11.56 -0.45
N GLU A 6 -2.63 11.68 -0.97
CA GLU A 6 -3.77 10.89 -0.55
C GLU A 6 -4.51 10.39 -1.79
N SER A 7 -4.94 9.14 -1.74
CA SER A 7 -5.78 8.54 -2.79
C SER A 7 -6.99 7.91 -2.11
N ARG A 8 -8.18 8.18 -2.64
CA ARG A 8 -9.44 7.66 -2.09
C ARG A 8 -10.23 6.93 -3.15
N ILE A 9 -10.88 5.85 -2.73
CA ILE A 9 -11.75 5.09 -3.62
C ILE A 9 -12.84 4.41 -2.80
N THR A 10 -14.03 4.26 -3.40
CA THR A 10 -15.08 3.44 -2.81
C THR A 10 -15.02 2.04 -3.39
N ILE A 11 -14.98 1.04 -2.53
CA ILE A 11 -14.85 -0.36 -2.90
C ILE A 11 -16.16 -1.08 -2.59
N ALA A 12 -16.71 -1.80 -3.56
CA ALA A 12 -17.94 -2.59 -3.38
C ALA A 12 -17.61 -3.91 -2.67
N SER A 13 -17.13 -3.78 -1.44
CA SER A 13 -16.81 -4.88 -0.54
C SER A 13 -16.86 -4.35 0.89
N SER A 14 -17.11 -5.22 1.86
CA SER A 14 -17.20 -4.81 3.25
C SER A 14 -15.82 -4.40 3.80
N VAL A 15 -15.81 -3.57 4.84
CA VAL A 15 -14.58 -3.19 5.53
C VAL A 15 -13.77 -4.42 5.98
N PRO A 16 -14.38 -5.43 6.64
CA PRO A 16 -13.62 -6.63 7.03
C PRO A 16 -12.98 -7.38 5.85
N GLU A 17 -13.65 -7.46 4.71
CA GLU A 17 -13.09 -8.13 3.53
C GLU A 17 -11.91 -7.37 2.94
N VAL A 18 -12.01 -6.06 2.83
CA VAL A 18 -10.89 -5.21 2.36
C VAL A 18 -9.73 -5.29 3.34
N TRP A 19 -10.02 -5.23 4.63
CA TRP A 19 -9.00 -5.34 5.68
C TRP A 19 -8.26 -6.66 5.59
N ALA A 20 -8.98 -7.78 5.49
CA ALA A 20 -8.37 -9.10 5.38
C ALA A 20 -7.45 -9.21 4.17
N TYR A 21 -7.87 -8.66 3.03
CA TYR A 21 -7.06 -8.64 1.82
C TYR A 21 -5.78 -7.81 2.01
N MET A 22 -5.88 -6.64 2.62
CA MET A 22 -4.73 -5.77 2.86
C MET A 22 -3.75 -6.35 3.88
N CYS A 23 -4.23 -7.13 4.85
CA CYS A 23 -3.38 -7.78 5.84
C CYS A 23 -2.62 -8.98 5.29
N ASP A 24 -3.03 -9.50 4.14
CA ASP A 24 -2.35 -10.62 3.49
C ASP A 24 -1.15 -10.12 2.69
N VAL A 25 -0.03 -9.96 3.37
CA VAL A 25 1.20 -9.39 2.83
C VAL A 25 1.72 -10.20 1.63
N GLY A 26 1.50 -11.52 1.61
CA GLY A 26 1.88 -12.37 0.50
C GLY A 26 1.16 -12.03 -0.80
N ARG A 27 0.02 -11.35 -0.73
CA ARG A 27 -0.76 -10.92 -1.89
C ARG A 27 -0.48 -9.49 -2.33
N TRP A 28 0.39 -8.77 -1.64
CA TRP A 28 0.73 -7.40 -2.02
C TRP A 28 1.23 -7.26 -3.46
N PRO A 29 1.94 -8.22 -4.06
CA PRO A 29 2.30 -8.14 -5.48
C PRO A 29 1.10 -8.00 -6.44
N GLU A 30 -0.09 -8.39 -6.01
CA GLU A 30 -1.30 -8.30 -6.85
C GLU A 30 -1.76 -6.86 -7.06
N TRP A 31 -1.47 -5.97 -6.10
CA TRP A 31 -1.92 -4.58 -6.20
C TRP A 31 -0.77 -3.56 -6.17
N ALA A 32 0.41 -3.95 -5.72
CA ALA A 32 1.59 -3.09 -5.68
C ALA A 32 2.59 -3.55 -6.73
N PRO A 33 2.63 -2.92 -7.92
CA PRO A 33 3.41 -3.45 -9.05
C PRO A 33 4.92 -3.47 -8.82
N THR A 34 5.44 -2.70 -7.89
CA THR A 34 6.87 -2.71 -7.56
C THR A 34 7.25 -3.79 -6.55
N VAL A 35 6.27 -4.45 -5.94
CA VAL A 35 6.51 -5.51 -4.95
C VAL A 35 6.45 -6.86 -5.65
N LEU A 36 7.55 -7.61 -5.60
CA LEU A 36 7.63 -8.96 -6.17
C LEU A 36 7.25 -10.02 -5.17
N GLU A 37 7.61 -9.82 -3.90
CA GLU A 37 7.31 -10.72 -2.79
C GLU A 37 7.13 -9.90 -1.53
N GLY A 38 6.29 -10.39 -0.62
CA GLY A 38 6.11 -9.79 0.69
C GLY A 38 5.83 -10.87 1.72
N ARG A 39 6.38 -10.70 2.93
CA ARG A 39 6.10 -11.59 4.05
C ARG A 39 6.25 -10.84 5.37
N ILE A 40 5.55 -11.30 6.37
CA ILE A 40 5.69 -10.79 7.73
C ILE A 40 6.83 -11.55 8.40
N ARG A 41 7.84 -10.82 8.88
CA ARG A 41 8.97 -11.43 9.57
C ARG A 41 8.50 -12.17 10.82
N GLY A 42 8.90 -13.43 10.95
CA GLY A 42 8.48 -14.28 12.06
C GLY A 42 7.13 -14.96 11.87
N GLY A 43 6.41 -14.69 10.76
CA GLY A 43 5.12 -15.33 10.47
C GLY A 43 3.99 -14.96 11.41
N THR A 44 4.12 -13.88 12.18
CA THR A 44 3.10 -13.40 13.10
C THR A 44 2.07 -12.51 12.37
N PRO A 45 0.88 -12.29 12.95
CA PRO A 45 -0.05 -11.30 12.42
C PRO A 45 0.56 -9.90 12.41
N LEU A 46 0.03 -9.02 11.56
CA LEU A 46 0.42 -7.62 11.57
C LEU A 46 0.09 -6.97 12.90
N GLN A 47 1.09 -6.34 13.49
CA GLN A 47 0.96 -5.58 14.75
C GLN A 47 2.09 -4.56 14.83
N PRO A 48 1.93 -3.47 15.59
CA PRO A 48 2.99 -2.47 15.71
C PRO A 48 4.31 -3.08 16.17
N GLY A 49 5.40 -2.64 15.51
CA GLY A 49 6.74 -3.13 15.81
C GLY A 49 7.20 -4.31 14.96
N VAL A 50 6.28 -5.01 14.31
CA VAL A 50 6.61 -6.14 13.43
C VAL A 50 7.17 -5.59 12.11
N ARG A 51 8.06 -6.35 11.47
CA ARG A 51 8.63 -5.97 10.18
C ARG A 51 8.01 -6.78 9.06
N VAL A 52 7.79 -6.09 7.95
CA VAL A 52 7.38 -6.69 6.69
C VAL A 52 8.58 -6.66 5.76
N ASP A 53 9.03 -7.83 5.34
CA ASP A 53 10.13 -7.96 4.40
C ASP A 53 9.57 -8.06 2.99
N GLN A 54 10.13 -7.28 2.08
CA GLN A 54 9.70 -7.22 0.70
C GLN A 54 10.89 -7.38 -0.24
N ARG A 55 10.62 -7.93 -1.41
CA ARG A 55 11.51 -7.84 -2.55
C ARG A 55 10.90 -6.83 -3.52
N ALA A 56 11.60 -5.75 -3.76
CA ALA A 56 11.12 -4.68 -4.62
C ALA A 56 11.80 -4.71 -5.99
N LYS A 57 11.02 -4.44 -7.03
CA LYS A 57 11.52 -4.35 -8.40
C LYS A 57 12.27 -3.03 -8.59
N LEU A 58 13.46 -3.12 -9.16
CA LEU A 58 14.27 -1.98 -9.57
C LEU A 58 14.30 -1.87 -11.09
N ILE A 59 15.08 -0.92 -11.58
CA ILE A 59 15.30 -0.72 -13.02
C ILE A 59 16.06 -1.91 -13.61
N LEU A 60 15.83 -2.22 -14.90
CA LEU A 60 16.53 -3.24 -15.67
C LEU A 60 16.36 -4.68 -15.14
N GLY A 61 15.20 -4.99 -14.57
CA GLY A 61 14.90 -6.35 -14.10
C GLY A 61 15.60 -6.75 -12.82
N MET A 62 16.36 -5.85 -12.20
CA MET A 62 16.96 -6.09 -10.89
C MET A 62 15.93 -6.01 -9.78
N SER A 63 16.20 -6.64 -8.67
CA SER A 63 15.35 -6.56 -7.47
C SER A 63 16.21 -6.32 -6.23
N ARG A 64 15.58 -5.74 -5.22
CA ARG A 64 16.23 -5.45 -3.95
C ARG A 64 15.32 -5.78 -2.80
N GLY A 65 15.89 -6.39 -1.76
CA GLY A 65 15.20 -6.57 -0.50
C GLY A 65 15.05 -5.25 0.24
N ARG A 66 13.90 -5.05 0.85
CA ARG A 66 13.66 -3.93 1.76
C ARG A 66 12.77 -4.39 2.91
N SER A 67 12.86 -3.70 4.01
CA SER A 67 12.06 -3.98 5.20
C SER A 67 11.32 -2.74 5.62
N GLN A 68 10.04 -2.90 5.96
CA GLN A 68 9.22 -1.83 6.51
C GLN A 68 8.78 -2.23 7.91
N GLN A 69 8.64 -1.25 8.78
CA GLN A 69 8.14 -1.47 10.13
C GLN A 69 6.67 -1.12 10.19
N VAL A 70 5.88 -2.00 10.78
CA VAL A 70 4.47 -1.72 11.07
C VAL A 70 4.42 -0.73 12.23
N THR A 71 3.76 0.41 12.04
CA THR A 71 3.66 1.46 13.06
C THR A 71 2.29 1.55 13.70
N VAL A 72 1.23 1.27 12.94
CA VAL A 72 -0.15 1.32 13.44
C VAL A 72 -0.91 0.10 12.93
N VAL A 73 -1.67 -0.55 13.81
CA VAL A 73 -2.68 -1.53 13.43
C VAL A 73 -3.89 -1.33 14.33
N GLU A 74 -4.96 -0.80 13.77
CA GLU A 74 -6.24 -0.61 14.45
C GLU A 74 -7.32 -1.31 13.61
N ALA A 75 -7.40 -2.62 13.79
CA ALA A 75 -8.30 -3.44 12.99
C ALA A 75 -9.77 -3.10 13.23
N PRO A 76 -10.59 -3.07 12.22
CA PRO A 76 -10.32 -3.25 10.80
C PRO A 76 -10.23 -1.91 10.03
N ARG A 77 -9.76 -0.86 10.68
CA ARG A 77 -9.89 0.52 10.18
C ARG A 77 -8.61 1.15 9.68
N SER A 78 -7.47 0.87 10.33
CA SER A 78 -6.25 1.63 10.06
C SER A 78 -5.00 0.78 10.20
N MET A 79 -4.10 0.92 9.24
CA MET A 79 -2.77 0.35 9.31
C MET A 79 -1.77 1.37 8.74
N ALA A 80 -0.56 1.36 9.28
CA ALA A 80 0.50 2.23 8.79
C ALA A 80 1.86 1.56 8.89
N PHE A 81 2.74 1.97 8.00
CA PHE A 81 4.08 1.41 7.84
C PHE A 81 5.10 2.53 7.64
N ALA A 82 6.35 2.26 8.03
CA ALA A 82 7.45 3.18 7.80
C ALA A 82 8.67 2.40 7.30
N GLY A 83 9.40 2.97 6.37
CA GLY A 83 10.58 2.32 5.84
C GLY A 83 11.37 3.19 4.88
N PRO A 84 12.51 2.66 4.42
CA PRO A 84 13.36 3.37 3.48
C PRO A 84 12.75 3.41 2.08
N MET A 85 13.03 4.50 1.37
CA MET A 85 12.75 4.66 -0.05
C MET A 85 14.01 5.24 -0.69
N GLY A 86 14.94 4.34 -1.08
CA GLY A 86 16.28 4.73 -1.47
C GLY A 86 17.01 5.38 -0.31
N THR A 87 17.55 6.59 -0.50
CA THR A 87 18.17 7.39 0.56
C THR A 87 17.15 8.21 1.35
N SER A 88 15.91 8.29 0.84
CA SER A 88 14.79 8.96 1.50
C SER A 88 14.09 8.00 2.45
N SER A 89 13.17 8.51 3.25
CA SER A 89 12.31 7.69 4.09
C SER A 89 10.85 7.94 3.75
N ALA A 90 10.04 6.91 3.90
CA ALA A 90 8.62 6.99 3.59
C ALA A 90 7.78 6.38 4.70
N ARG A 91 6.61 6.95 4.88
CA ARG A 91 5.55 6.39 5.70
C ARG A 91 4.31 6.30 4.82
N TRP A 92 3.55 5.25 4.99
CA TRP A 92 2.31 5.10 4.27
C TRP A 92 1.30 4.35 5.12
N GLY A 93 0.05 4.54 4.80
CA GLY A 93 -1.00 3.87 5.53
C GLY A 93 -2.28 3.78 4.75
N MET A 94 -3.17 2.97 5.27
CA MET A 94 -4.51 2.74 4.72
C MET A 94 -5.52 2.97 5.83
N GLU A 95 -6.59 3.69 5.50
CA GLU A 95 -7.72 3.89 6.39
C GLU A 95 -8.98 3.42 5.68
N LEU A 96 -9.82 2.68 6.40
CA LEU A 96 -11.07 2.14 5.89
C LEU A 96 -12.23 2.63 6.73
N GLU A 97 -13.30 3.06 6.06
CA GLU A 97 -14.55 3.44 6.71
C GLU A 97 -15.73 2.76 6.02
N PRO A 98 -16.71 2.25 6.78
CA PRO A 98 -17.88 1.65 6.17
C PRO A 98 -18.79 2.74 5.59
N VAL A 99 -19.20 2.54 4.34
CA VAL A 99 -20.31 3.30 3.76
C VAL A 99 -21.60 2.59 4.12
N ASP A 100 -21.61 1.26 3.93
CA ASP A 100 -22.67 0.36 4.34
C ASP A 100 -22.06 -1.05 4.53
N GLU A 101 -22.89 -2.08 4.66
CA GLU A 101 -22.42 -3.46 4.88
C GLU A 101 -21.65 -4.05 3.69
N ARG A 102 -21.77 -3.47 2.51
CA ARG A 102 -21.19 -3.98 1.26
C ARG A 102 -20.25 -3.03 0.58
N HIS A 103 -20.03 -1.84 1.15
CA HIS A 103 -19.18 -0.82 0.56
C HIS A 103 -18.27 -0.23 1.61
N ALA A 104 -17.03 -0.01 1.24
CA ALA A 104 -16.03 0.62 2.08
C ALA A 104 -15.39 1.80 1.36
N ASP A 105 -15.20 2.89 2.07
CA ASP A 105 -14.33 3.97 1.61
C ASP A 105 -12.91 3.65 2.06
N ALA A 106 -12.00 3.62 1.11
CA ALA A 106 -10.60 3.37 1.36
C ALA A 106 -9.78 4.61 1.03
N LYS A 107 -8.88 4.97 1.94
CA LYS A 107 -7.94 6.05 1.75
C LYS A 107 -6.53 5.51 1.95
N MET A 108 -5.65 5.76 0.98
CA MET A 108 -4.22 5.51 1.10
C MET A 108 -3.50 6.85 1.17
N TRP A 109 -2.64 7.01 2.15
CA TRP A 109 -1.81 8.20 2.28
C TRP A 109 -0.34 7.79 2.24
N ILE A 110 0.50 8.65 1.67
CA ILE A 110 1.94 8.45 1.58
C ILE A 110 2.63 9.75 1.96
N GLU A 111 3.60 9.67 2.86
CA GLU A 111 4.47 10.78 3.21
C GLU A 111 5.92 10.38 2.92
N VAL A 112 6.62 11.21 2.19
CA VAL A 112 8.02 10.98 1.83
C VAL A 112 8.87 12.13 2.32
N ASP A 113 9.89 11.81 3.13
CA ASP A 113 10.91 12.75 3.52
C ASP A 113 12.08 12.61 2.55
N LEU A 114 12.21 13.61 1.68
CA LEU A 114 13.22 13.58 0.63
C LEU A 114 14.63 13.82 1.18
N ALA A 115 15.57 13.01 0.73
CA ALA A 115 16.98 13.13 1.08
C ALA A 115 17.85 12.83 -0.14
N GLY A 116 19.09 13.31 -0.11
CA GLY A 116 20.06 13.06 -1.16
C GLY A 116 19.63 13.61 -2.50
N ILE A 117 19.87 12.83 -3.55
CA ILE A 117 19.60 13.22 -4.94
C ILE A 117 18.12 13.48 -5.21
N MET A 118 17.23 12.88 -4.42
CA MET A 118 15.78 13.08 -4.60
C MET A 118 15.35 14.51 -4.32
N ARG A 119 16.13 15.27 -3.56
CA ARG A 119 15.85 16.69 -3.32
C ARG A 119 15.98 17.55 -4.58
N ALA A 120 16.71 17.09 -5.58
CA ALA A 120 16.88 17.79 -6.85
C ALA A 120 15.66 17.65 -7.75
N VAL A 121 14.77 16.69 -7.50
CA VAL A 121 13.55 16.49 -8.28
C VAL A 121 12.51 17.52 -7.83
N PRO A 122 11.88 18.26 -8.78
CA PRO A 122 10.82 19.18 -8.41
C PRO A 122 9.70 18.47 -7.66
N GLY A 123 9.31 19.02 -6.51
CA GLY A 123 8.34 18.39 -5.62
C GLY A 123 7.01 18.07 -6.29
N ARG A 124 6.53 18.94 -7.16
CA ARG A 124 5.26 18.73 -7.89
C ARG A 124 5.32 17.56 -8.86
N ILE A 125 6.48 17.31 -9.48
CA ILE A 125 6.69 16.19 -10.39
C ILE A 125 6.68 14.88 -9.61
N LEU A 126 7.41 14.85 -8.52
CA LEU A 126 7.49 13.68 -7.65
C LEU A 126 6.14 13.38 -7.00
N LYS A 127 5.45 14.42 -6.53
CA LYS A 127 4.11 14.28 -5.96
C LYS A 127 3.13 13.69 -6.98
N GLY A 128 3.19 14.18 -8.23
CA GLY A 128 2.34 13.66 -9.30
C GLY A 128 2.60 12.19 -9.61
N ARG A 129 3.86 11.77 -9.57
CA ARG A 129 4.21 10.36 -9.79
C ARG A 129 3.71 9.47 -8.66
N ILE A 130 3.92 9.89 -7.43
CA ILE A 130 3.45 9.15 -6.25
C ILE A 130 1.93 9.04 -6.29
N GLN A 131 1.24 10.13 -6.61
CA GLN A 131 -0.22 10.12 -6.72
C GLN A 131 -0.72 9.12 -7.76
N ARG A 132 -0.09 9.07 -8.93
CA ARG A 132 -0.49 8.14 -9.99
C ARG A 132 -0.28 6.68 -9.58
N VAL A 133 0.83 6.39 -8.91
CA VAL A 133 1.10 5.04 -8.41
C VAL A 133 0.05 4.64 -7.37
N SER A 134 -0.24 5.53 -6.43
CA SER A 134 -1.25 5.27 -5.39
C SER A 134 -2.65 5.06 -5.99
N ASP A 135 -3.02 5.87 -6.97
CA ASP A 135 -4.32 5.73 -7.62
C ASP A 135 -4.44 4.38 -8.34
N ARG A 136 -3.37 3.92 -8.98
CA ARG A 136 -3.33 2.60 -9.62
C ARG A 136 -3.40 1.47 -8.61
N GLU A 137 -2.69 1.60 -7.50
CA GLU A 137 -2.71 0.60 -6.44
C GLU A 137 -4.11 0.48 -5.84
N MET A 138 -4.77 1.61 -5.59
CA MET A 138 -6.13 1.62 -5.07
C MET A 138 -7.12 0.99 -6.05
N ALA A 139 -6.98 1.27 -7.34
CA ALA A 139 -7.81 0.65 -8.38
C ALA A 139 -7.57 -0.86 -8.45
N ALA A 140 -6.33 -1.31 -8.26
CA ALA A 140 -6.00 -2.73 -8.25
C ALA A 140 -6.59 -3.46 -7.03
N ILE A 141 -6.55 -2.84 -5.87
CA ILE A 141 -7.18 -3.38 -4.66
C ILE A 141 -8.69 -3.52 -4.88
N LYS A 142 -9.32 -2.48 -5.40
CA LYS A 142 -10.75 -2.51 -5.73
C LYS A 142 -11.10 -3.66 -6.66
N ALA A 143 -10.35 -3.82 -7.74
CA ALA A 143 -10.58 -4.89 -8.71
C ALA A 143 -10.40 -6.28 -8.08
N ALA A 144 -9.45 -6.44 -7.17
CA ALA A 144 -9.15 -7.72 -6.55
C ALA A 144 -10.22 -8.16 -5.55
N VAL A 145 -10.83 -7.22 -4.82
CA VAL A 145 -11.75 -7.57 -3.72
C VAL A 145 -13.22 -7.50 -4.12
N GLU A 146 -13.57 -6.78 -5.18
CA GLU A 146 -14.97 -6.63 -5.56
C GLU A 146 -15.56 -7.93 -6.11
N PRO A 147 -16.76 -8.34 -5.65
CA PRO A 147 -17.37 -9.59 -6.11
C PRO A 147 -17.60 -9.67 -7.62
N ALA A 148 -17.94 -8.55 -8.25
CA ALA A 148 -18.16 -8.49 -9.69
C ALA A 148 -16.93 -8.91 -10.52
N ALA A 149 -15.72 -8.59 -10.04
CA ALA A 149 -14.48 -8.99 -10.70
C ALA A 149 -14.24 -10.51 -10.58
N ARG A 150 -14.70 -11.12 -9.48
CA ARG A 150 -14.58 -12.56 -9.25
C ARG A 150 -15.61 -13.34 -10.08
N GLU A 151 -16.82 -12.81 -10.21
CA GLU A 151 -17.87 -13.43 -11.01
C GLU A 151 -17.55 -13.41 -12.50
N GLY A 152 -16.87 -12.38 -12.98
CA GLY A 152 -16.44 -12.27 -14.37
C GLY A 152 -15.44 -13.34 -14.82
N VAL A 153 -14.83 -14.06 -13.88
CA VAL A 153 -13.86 -15.11 -14.16
C VAL A 153 -14.54 -16.49 -14.33
N GLU A 154 -15.77 -16.64 -13.89
CA GLU A 154 -16.50 -17.91 -13.96
C GLU A 154 -17.16 -18.16 -15.34
N PHE A 155 -17.10 -17.19 -16.20
CA PHE A 155 -17.62 -17.27 -17.56
C PHE A 155 -16.50 -17.28 -18.59
#